data_df70492b3fb63a4a72eca8e8d16ab32a
#
_entry.id   df70492b3fb63a4a72eca8e8d16ab32a
#
_cell.length_a   1.000
_cell.length_b   1.000
_cell.length_c   1.000
_cell.angle_alpha   90.00
_cell.angle_beta   90.00
_cell.angle_gamma   90.00
#
_symmetry.space_group_name_H-M   'P 1'
#
loop_
_entity.id
_entity.type
_entity.pdbx_description
1 polymer ?
#
loop_
_entity_poly.entity_id
_entity_poly.type
_entity_poly.pdbx_seq_one_letter_code
_entity_poly.pdbx_strand_id
1 'polypeptide(L)'
;MKSFASHFYRACACLGMLLLLGTASTLANAQELPVEVGRERLQNFLENVNTLSAQFTQTMFSAEGDSQQSSSGELLLKRPNRFRWDYQLPFPQLVLADGENLWSVDPDLEQAVVRKLDDSLAASPAVLLSGGRDLEEVFTIELVKRDEGLLKVYLAPREAGSDFQALCLGFIDDRLVRLELVDNLDQVTRIDFSEVVLNPDLDDASFQYVPPEGMDVINQG
;
A
#
# COMPACT_ATOMS: atom_id res chain seq x y z
N MET A 1 -5.29 -0.48 -27.18
CA MET A 1 -5.72 -0.66 -25.80
C MET A 1 -5.86 -2.17 -25.56
N LYS A 2 -4.81 -2.79 -24.97
CA LYS A 2 -4.85 -4.23 -24.62
C LYS A 2 -5.25 -4.32 -23.17
N SER A 3 -6.35 -5.00 -22.89
CA SER A 3 -6.97 -5.17 -21.58
C SER A 3 -5.99 -5.76 -20.57
N PHE A 4 -5.82 -5.11 -19.44
CA PHE A 4 -4.99 -5.46 -18.29
C PHE A 4 -5.34 -6.83 -17.65
N ALA A 5 -6.46 -7.42 -18.03
CA ALA A 5 -6.94 -8.70 -17.51
C ALA A 5 -6.14 -9.92 -18.00
N SER A 6 -5.24 -9.79 -18.99
CA SER A 6 -4.66 -10.96 -19.68
C SER A 6 -3.37 -11.49 -19.06
N HIS A 7 -2.70 -10.77 -18.17
CA HIS A 7 -1.41 -11.21 -17.62
C HIS A 7 -1.49 -12.08 -16.36
N PHE A 8 -2.66 -12.12 -15.71
CA PHE A 8 -2.86 -12.95 -14.52
C PHE A 8 -3.34 -14.41 -14.78
N TYR A 9 -3.55 -14.81 -16.04
CA TYR A 9 -4.24 -16.10 -16.34
C TYR A 9 -3.40 -17.14 -17.09
N ARG A 10 -2.08 -17.07 -17.11
CA ARG A 10 -1.26 -18.08 -17.81
C ARG A 10 -0.42 -18.94 -16.88
N ALA A 11 -1.04 -19.84 -16.14
CA ALA A 11 -0.42 -21.12 -15.74
C ALA A 11 -1.49 -22.02 -15.10
N CYS A 12 -2.04 -22.95 -15.84
CA CYS A 12 -2.30 -24.34 -15.52
C CYS A 12 -3.44 -24.89 -16.37
N ALA A 13 -3.08 -25.50 -17.47
CA ALA A 13 -3.94 -26.51 -18.13
C ALA A 13 -3.05 -27.72 -18.39
N CYS A 14 -3.15 -28.74 -17.56
CA CYS A 14 -2.82 -30.12 -17.92
C CYS A 14 -3.83 -31.09 -17.33
N LEU A 15 -4.44 -31.79 -18.20
CA LEU A 15 -5.38 -32.86 -18.28
C LEU A 15 -5.12 -34.01 -17.28
N GLY A 16 -6.16 -34.49 -16.61
CA GLY A 16 -6.14 -35.75 -15.87
C GLY A 16 -7.53 -36.13 -15.34
N MET A 17 -8.28 -36.88 -16.13
CA MET A 17 -9.59 -37.45 -15.81
C MET A 17 -9.41 -38.73 -14.97
N LEU A 18 -9.92 -38.75 -13.72
CA LEU A 18 -10.40 -39.99 -13.04
C LEU A 18 -11.30 -39.68 -11.82
N LEU A 19 -12.51 -40.13 -11.92
CA LEU A 19 -13.55 -40.53 -10.94
C LEU A 19 -13.51 -40.11 -9.46
N LEU A 20 -14.53 -39.32 -9.11
CA LEU A 20 -15.50 -39.39 -7.99
C LEU A 20 -15.01 -39.81 -6.61
N LEU A 21 -14.89 -38.82 -5.73
CA LEU A 21 -15.55 -38.80 -4.41
C LEU A 21 -15.66 -37.33 -3.99
N GLY A 22 -16.89 -36.86 -3.79
CA GLY A 22 -17.20 -35.43 -3.61
C GLY A 22 -16.70 -34.88 -2.29
N THR A 23 -15.61 -34.13 -2.37
CA THR A 23 -15.35 -33.02 -1.48
C THR A 23 -15.61 -31.77 -2.32
N ALA A 24 -16.70 -31.09 -2.03
CA ALA A 24 -16.95 -29.76 -2.57
C ALA A 24 -15.85 -28.84 -2.02
N SER A 25 -14.70 -28.81 -2.70
CA SER A 25 -13.75 -27.72 -2.56
C SER A 25 -14.49 -26.49 -3.09
N THR A 26 -14.94 -25.63 -2.19
CA THR A 26 -15.40 -24.29 -2.55
C THR A 26 -14.18 -23.59 -3.16
N LEU A 27 -14.06 -23.67 -4.47
CA LEU A 27 -13.22 -22.76 -5.22
C LEU A 27 -13.67 -21.36 -4.79
N ALA A 28 -12.83 -20.63 -4.07
CA ALA A 28 -13.04 -19.23 -3.77
C ALA A 28 -13.08 -18.51 -5.12
N ASN A 29 -14.28 -18.34 -5.64
CA ASN A 29 -14.50 -17.73 -6.96
C ASN A 29 -14.31 -16.23 -6.79
N ALA A 30 -13.33 -15.66 -7.45
CA ALA A 30 -13.17 -14.22 -7.51
C ALA A 30 -14.44 -13.62 -8.15
N GLN A 31 -15.18 -12.83 -7.37
CA GLN A 31 -16.42 -12.21 -7.81
C GLN A 31 -16.17 -10.75 -8.14
N GLU A 32 -16.37 -10.34 -9.39
CA GLU A 32 -16.39 -8.93 -9.77
C GLU A 32 -17.61 -8.24 -9.16
N LEU A 33 -17.42 -7.01 -8.72
CA LEU A 33 -18.42 -6.17 -8.08
C LEU A 33 -18.52 -4.83 -8.83
N PRO A 34 -19.66 -4.12 -8.74
CA PRO A 34 -19.78 -2.76 -9.26
C PRO A 34 -18.69 -1.83 -8.67
N VAL A 35 -18.20 -0.92 -9.50
CA VAL A 35 -17.16 0.06 -9.11
C VAL A 35 -17.61 0.92 -7.93
N GLU A 36 -18.91 1.19 -7.81
CA GLU A 36 -19.53 1.95 -6.71
C GLU A 36 -19.26 1.32 -5.34
N VAL A 37 -19.19 -0.02 -5.26
CA VAL A 37 -18.87 -0.72 -4.00
C VAL A 37 -17.45 -0.39 -3.53
N GLY A 38 -16.51 -0.31 -4.47
CA GLY A 38 -15.13 0.08 -4.19
C GLY A 38 -15.04 1.57 -3.82
N ARG A 39 -15.74 2.43 -4.55
CA ARG A 39 -15.82 3.87 -4.28
C ARG A 39 -16.34 4.14 -2.88
N GLU A 40 -17.47 3.56 -2.52
CA GLU A 40 -18.06 3.69 -1.19
C GLU A 40 -17.08 3.21 -0.10
N ARG A 41 -16.38 2.09 -0.33
CA ARG A 41 -15.39 1.59 0.61
C ARG A 41 -14.22 2.55 0.81
N LEU A 42 -13.69 3.11 -0.27
CA LEU A 42 -12.59 4.08 -0.21
C LEU A 42 -13.01 5.37 0.49
N GLN A 43 -14.17 5.91 0.13
CA GLN A 43 -14.71 7.13 0.76
C GLN A 43 -14.91 6.90 2.26
N ASN A 44 -15.59 5.80 2.66
CA ASN A 44 -15.77 5.47 4.06
C ASN A 44 -14.46 5.34 4.83
N PHE A 45 -13.42 4.73 4.23
CA PHE A 45 -12.11 4.62 4.84
C PHE A 45 -11.44 6.01 4.99
N LEU A 46 -11.51 6.85 3.96
CA LEU A 46 -10.89 8.17 3.98
C LEU A 46 -11.58 9.15 4.94
N GLU A 47 -12.92 9.09 5.03
CA GLU A 47 -13.71 10.01 5.85
C GLU A 47 -13.77 9.61 7.33
N ASN A 48 -13.81 8.31 7.62
CA ASN A 48 -14.07 7.82 8.98
C ASN A 48 -12.79 7.35 9.72
N VAL A 49 -11.66 7.15 9.01
CA VAL A 49 -10.40 6.76 9.63
C VAL A 49 -9.47 7.97 9.70
N ASN A 50 -9.43 8.63 10.86
CA ASN A 50 -8.56 9.78 11.09
C ASN A 50 -7.15 9.37 11.55
N THR A 51 -7.08 8.28 12.31
CA THR A 51 -5.81 7.69 12.74
C THR A 51 -5.84 6.18 12.51
N LEU A 52 -4.67 5.59 12.31
CA LEU A 52 -4.49 4.15 12.16
C LEU A 52 -3.15 3.75 12.74
N SER A 53 -3.11 2.61 13.42
CA SER A 53 -1.87 1.92 13.74
C SER A 53 -1.94 0.48 13.23
N ALA A 54 -0.82 -0.04 12.73
CA ALA A 54 -0.70 -1.41 12.24
C ALA A 54 0.74 -1.91 12.30
N GLN A 55 0.91 -3.21 12.43
CA GLN A 55 2.14 -3.88 12.03
C GLN A 55 2.06 -4.16 10.53
N PHE A 56 3.20 -4.14 9.83
CA PHE A 56 3.24 -4.48 8.42
C PHE A 56 4.33 -5.49 8.08
N THR A 57 4.07 -6.28 7.04
CA THR A 57 5.08 -7.06 6.32
C THR A 57 5.02 -6.65 4.86
N GLN A 58 6.14 -6.16 4.34
CA GLN A 58 6.30 -5.81 2.93
C GLN A 58 7.10 -6.89 2.23
N THR A 59 6.63 -7.33 1.06
CA THR A 59 7.34 -8.27 0.21
C THR A 59 7.40 -7.71 -1.20
N MET A 60 8.60 -7.70 -1.78
CA MET A 60 8.81 -7.33 -3.19
C MET A 60 8.89 -8.59 -4.03
N PHE A 61 8.18 -8.59 -5.15
CA PHE A 61 8.19 -9.66 -6.14
C PHE A 61 8.75 -9.12 -7.46
N SER A 62 9.54 -9.93 -8.15
CA SER A 62 9.97 -9.61 -9.52
C SER A 62 8.78 -9.69 -10.49
N ALA A 63 9.00 -9.25 -11.73
CA ALA A 63 8.00 -9.38 -12.81
C ALA A 63 7.62 -10.86 -13.09
N GLU A 64 8.51 -11.79 -12.78
CA GLU A 64 8.28 -13.25 -12.89
C GLU A 64 7.50 -13.81 -11.70
N GLY A 65 7.32 -13.01 -10.63
CA GLY A 65 6.59 -13.40 -9.43
C GLY A 65 7.43 -14.01 -8.31
N ASP A 66 8.76 -14.00 -8.45
CA ASP A 66 9.66 -14.48 -7.41
C ASP A 66 9.82 -13.46 -6.30
N SER A 67 9.69 -13.91 -5.04
CA SER A 67 9.96 -13.05 -3.87
C SER A 67 11.44 -12.71 -3.78
N GLN A 68 11.75 -11.41 -3.76
CA GLN A 68 13.12 -10.90 -3.73
C GLN A 68 13.55 -10.41 -2.35
N GLN A 69 12.69 -9.64 -1.70
CA GLN A 69 13.00 -9.00 -0.43
C GLN A 69 11.77 -8.96 0.46
N SER A 70 11.98 -9.13 1.76
CA SER A 70 10.94 -8.94 2.77
C SER A 70 11.43 -7.98 3.84
N SER A 71 10.56 -7.08 4.26
CA SER A 71 10.79 -6.11 5.34
C SER A 71 9.57 -6.08 6.25
N SER A 72 9.75 -5.67 7.50
CA SER A 72 8.63 -5.56 8.43
C SER A 72 8.84 -4.39 9.41
N GLY A 73 7.75 -3.94 10.00
CA GLY A 73 7.79 -2.84 10.94
C GLY A 73 6.40 -2.35 11.35
N GLU A 74 6.32 -1.08 11.71
CA GLU A 74 5.11 -0.45 12.22
C GLU A 74 4.70 0.75 11.36
N LEU A 75 3.38 0.90 11.15
CA LEU A 75 2.76 2.05 10.53
C LEU A 75 1.90 2.79 11.54
N LEU A 76 2.15 4.08 11.71
CA LEU A 76 1.24 5.03 12.33
C LEU A 76 0.80 6.03 11.28
N LEU A 77 -0.49 6.32 11.23
CA LEU A 77 -1.07 7.31 10.31
C LEU A 77 -2.00 8.24 11.07
N LYS A 78 -1.90 9.54 10.80
CA LYS A 78 -2.78 10.57 11.36
C LYS A 78 -3.08 11.63 10.30
N ARG A 79 -4.32 11.67 9.85
CA ARG A 79 -4.74 12.63 8.82
C ARG A 79 -4.90 14.04 9.39
N PRO A 80 -4.69 15.06 8.54
CA PRO A 80 -4.11 14.97 7.20
C PRO A 80 -2.58 14.93 7.21
N ASN A 81 -2.00 14.28 6.22
CA ASN A 81 -0.58 14.42 5.83
C ASN A 81 0.46 13.99 6.87
N ARG A 82 0.09 13.22 7.87
CA ARG A 82 1.03 12.71 8.87
C ARG A 82 1.02 11.19 8.87
N PHE A 83 2.21 10.62 8.78
CA PHE A 83 2.44 9.20 8.98
C PHE A 83 3.86 8.95 9.48
N ARG A 84 4.04 7.80 10.12
CA ARG A 84 5.31 7.24 10.52
C ARG A 84 5.35 5.80 10.04
N TRP A 85 6.26 5.51 9.12
CA TRP A 85 6.50 4.19 8.59
C TRP A 85 7.87 3.72 9.05
N ASP A 86 7.90 2.90 10.08
CA ASP A 86 9.10 2.49 10.79
C ASP A 86 9.46 1.07 10.39
N TYR A 87 10.45 0.90 9.49
CA TYR A 87 11.01 -0.39 9.15
C TYR A 87 11.95 -0.85 10.24
N GLN A 88 11.73 -2.06 10.76
CA GLN A 88 12.51 -2.65 11.84
C GLN A 88 13.41 -3.78 11.33
N LEU A 89 12.96 -4.54 10.33
CA LEU A 89 13.68 -5.65 9.75
C LEU A 89 13.67 -5.58 8.22
N PRO A 90 14.73 -6.04 7.51
CA PRO A 90 16.02 -6.48 8.04
C PRO A 90 16.94 -5.33 8.46
N PHE A 91 16.68 -4.12 7.95
CA PHE A 91 17.45 -2.92 8.21
C PHE A 91 16.53 -1.82 8.73
N PRO A 92 16.89 -1.13 9.81
CA PRO A 92 16.10 -0.04 10.34
C PRO A 92 16.08 1.13 9.35
N GLN A 93 14.88 1.60 9.01
CA GLN A 93 14.65 2.81 8.22
C GLN A 93 13.38 3.49 8.69
N LEU A 94 13.32 4.81 8.61
CA LEU A 94 12.13 5.57 8.93
C LEU A 94 11.72 6.44 7.75
N VAL A 95 10.46 6.31 7.33
CA VAL A 95 9.81 7.28 6.43
C VAL A 95 8.72 7.99 7.23
N LEU A 96 8.84 9.29 7.39
CA LEU A 96 7.95 10.07 8.26
C LEU A 96 7.48 11.33 7.54
N ALA A 97 6.15 11.57 7.55
CA ALA A 97 5.56 12.83 7.16
C ALA A 97 5.06 13.57 8.42
N ASP A 98 5.52 14.80 8.60
CA ASP A 98 5.18 15.66 9.75
C ASP A 98 4.01 16.61 9.47
N GLY A 99 3.46 16.57 8.25
CA GLY A 99 2.41 17.45 7.74
C GLY A 99 2.92 18.48 6.72
N GLU A 100 4.21 18.79 6.72
CA GLU A 100 4.85 19.75 5.82
C GLU A 100 5.99 19.10 5.01
N ASN A 101 6.74 18.22 5.64
CA ASN A 101 7.95 17.61 5.08
C ASN A 101 7.82 16.08 5.11
N LEU A 102 8.51 15.45 4.19
CA LEU A 102 8.76 14.02 4.16
C LEU A 102 10.23 13.75 4.50
N TRP A 103 10.43 12.99 5.54
CA TRP A 103 11.72 12.54 6.03
C TRP A 103 11.96 11.08 5.62
N SER A 104 13.13 10.81 5.04
CA SER A 104 13.64 9.46 4.84
C SER A 104 14.92 9.33 5.64
N VAL A 105 14.94 8.48 6.65
CA VAL A 105 16.04 8.35 7.59
C VAL A 105 16.62 6.95 7.51
N ASP A 106 17.91 6.88 7.36
CA ASP A 106 18.70 5.65 7.42
C ASP A 106 19.67 5.78 8.62
N PRO A 107 19.36 5.14 9.76
CA PRO A 107 20.17 5.21 10.96
C PRO A 107 21.55 4.57 10.80
N ASP A 108 21.67 3.51 9.98
CA ASP A 108 22.92 2.78 9.76
C ASP A 108 23.91 3.61 8.94
N LEU A 109 23.41 4.48 8.06
CA LEU A 109 24.20 5.44 7.29
C LEU A 109 24.36 6.80 8.00
N GLU A 110 23.75 6.99 9.16
CA GLU A 110 23.69 8.28 9.87
C GLU A 110 23.19 9.43 8.96
N GLN A 111 22.21 9.13 8.08
CA GLN A 111 21.72 10.05 7.05
C GLN A 111 20.21 10.25 7.12
N ALA A 112 19.79 11.51 6.95
CA ALA A 112 18.39 11.88 6.80
C ALA A 112 18.20 12.75 5.56
N VAL A 113 17.26 12.40 4.71
CA VAL A 113 16.84 13.23 3.57
C VAL A 113 15.50 13.86 3.91
N VAL A 114 15.39 15.16 3.74
CA VAL A 114 14.14 15.91 3.94
C VAL A 114 13.74 16.62 2.66
N ARG A 115 12.46 16.56 2.31
CA ARG A 115 11.87 17.26 1.16
C ARG A 115 10.46 17.73 1.48
N LYS A 116 9.95 18.69 0.71
CA LYS A 116 8.56 19.11 0.86
C LYS A 116 7.60 17.99 0.49
N LEU A 117 6.53 17.85 1.28
CA LEU A 117 5.55 16.77 1.09
C LEU A 117 4.80 16.90 -0.25
N ASP A 118 4.53 18.12 -0.71
CA ASP A 118 3.80 18.39 -1.96
C ASP A 118 4.51 17.85 -3.21
N ASP A 119 5.85 17.79 -3.19
CA ASP A 119 6.66 17.29 -4.31
C ASP A 119 6.76 15.75 -4.31
N SER A 120 6.18 15.09 -3.32
CA SER A 120 6.50 13.69 -2.98
C SER A 120 5.37 12.69 -3.23
N LEU A 121 4.26 13.11 -3.85
CA LEU A 121 3.06 12.27 -4.03
C LEU A 121 3.32 10.92 -4.72
N ALA A 122 4.38 10.85 -5.51
CA ALA A 122 4.80 9.62 -6.19
C ALA A 122 5.69 8.70 -5.35
N ALA A 123 6.17 9.14 -4.18
CA ALA A 123 7.31 8.51 -3.54
C ALA A 123 6.97 7.46 -2.48
N SER A 124 5.74 7.40 -2.00
CA SER A 124 5.36 6.40 -0.99
C SER A 124 3.86 6.12 -0.98
N PRO A 125 3.44 4.85 -0.94
CA PRO A 125 2.04 4.47 -0.74
C PRO A 125 1.41 5.10 0.51
N ALA A 126 2.22 5.41 1.53
CA ALA A 126 1.77 6.03 2.76
C ALA A 126 1.26 7.46 2.55
N VAL A 127 1.84 8.22 1.61
CA VAL A 127 1.36 9.56 1.25
C VAL A 127 -0.08 9.49 0.74
N LEU A 128 -0.39 8.50 -0.10
CA LEU A 128 -1.74 8.28 -0.62
C LEU A 128 -2.74 7.95 0.49
N LEU A 129 -2.32 7.16 1.48
CA LEU A 129 -3.17 6.79 2.61
C LEU A 129 -3.34 7.95 3.60
N SER A 130 -2.43 8.91 3.66
CA SER A 130 -2.46 10.02 4.62
C SER A 130 -3.51 11.10 4.32
N GLY A 131 -4.19 11.04 3.15
CA GLY A 131 -5.36 11.86 2.86
C GLY A 131 -5.06 13.30 2.47
N GLY A 132 -3.90 13.59 1.90
CA GLY A 132 -3.54 14.93 1.42
C GLY A 132 -4.27 15.36 0.15
N ARG A 133 -4.75 14.40 -0.65
CA ARG A 133 -5.57 14.62 -1.86
C ARG A 133 -6.71 13.61 -1.92
N ASP A 134 -7.76 13.98 -2.66
CA ASP A 134 -8.82 13.05 -3.01
C ASP A 134 -8.22 11.96 -3.92
N LEU A 135 -8.33 10.68 -3.50
CA LEU A 135 -7.83 9.56 -4.29
C LEU A 135 -8.47 9.51 -5.68
N GLU A 136 -9.71 9.95 -5.84
CA GLU A 136 -10.39 9.96 -7.13
C GLU A 136 -9.91 11.09 -8.06
N GLU A 137 -9.27 12.13 -7.55
CA GLU A 137 -8.58 13.12 -8.39
C GLU A 137 -7.31 12.55 -9.00
N VAL A 138 -6.63 11.66 -8.29
CA VAL A 138 -5.33 11.09 -8.69
C VAL A 138 -5.47 9.75 -9.41
N PHE A 139 -6.51 8.96 -9.05
CA PHE A 139 -6.72 7.62 -9.54
C PHE A 139 -8.09 7.42 -10.18
N THR A 140 -8.17 6.40 -11.03
CA THR A 140 -9.42 5.81 -11.53
C THR A 140 -9.58 4.42 -10.94
N ILE A 141 -10.78 4.10 -10.42
CA ILE A 141 -11.11 2.73 -10.02
C ILE A 141 -11.37 1.94 -11.31
N GLU A 142 -10.55 0.93 -11.59
CA GLU A 142 -10.68 0.11 -12.79
C GLU A 142 -11.45 -1.18 -12.56
N LEU A 143 -11.27 -1.78 -11.38
CA LEU A 143 -11.86 -3.07 -11.05
C LEU A 143 -12.11 -3.16 -9.55
N VAL A 144 -13.23 -3.76 -9.18
CA VAL A 144 -13.54 -4.13 -7.79
C VAL A 144 -13.89 -5.60 -7.79
N LYS A 145 -13.27 -6.37 -6.93
CA LYS A 145 -13.60 -7.79 -6.78
C LYS A 145 -13.48 -8.27 -5.34
N ARG A 146 -14.23 -9.31 -5.03
CA ARG A 146 -14.03 -10.08 -3.80
C ARG A 146 -13.21 -11.32 -4.15
N ASP A 147 -12.04 -11.44 -3.52
CA ASP A 147 -11.08 -12.49 -3.80
C ASP A 147 -10.25 -12.76 -2.54
N GLU A 148 -9.98 -14.03 -2.22
CA GLU A 148 -9.26 -14.44 -1.01
C GLU A 148 -9.87 -13.90 0.30
N GLY A 149 -11.19 -13.65 0.34
CA GLY A 149 -11.86 -13.04 1.49
C GLY A 149 -11.70 -11.52 1.59
N LEU A 150 -10.96 -10.89 0.68
CA LEU A 150 -10.74 -9.45 0.63
C LEU A 150 -11.69 -8.79 -0.37
N LEU A 151 -12.16 -7.60 -0.04
CA LEU A 151 -12.65 -6.65 -1.03
C LEU A 151 -11.44 -5.92 -1.62
N LYS A 152 -11.08 -6.24 -2.86
CA LYS A 152 -9.95 -5.66 -3.58
C LYS A 152 -10.43 -4.55 -4.51
N VAL A 153 -9.86 -3.35 -4.35
CA VAL A 153 -10.14 -2.17 -5.18
C VAL A 153 -8.88 -1.85 -5.98
N TYR A 154 -8.95 -2.00 -7.30
CA TYR A 154 -7.83 -1.76 -8.21
C TYR A 154 -7.94 -0.36 -8.79
N LEU A 155 -6.86 0.37 -8.72
CA LEU A 155 -6.74 1.77 -9.04
C LEU A 155 -5.63 1.96 -10.08
N ALA A 156 -5.88 2.78 -11.10
CA ALA A 156 -4.85 3.21 -12.04
C ALA A 156 -4.61 4.72 -11.91
N PRO A 157 -3.36 5.19 -11.98
CA PRO A 157 -3.06 6.62 -11.99
C PRO A 157 -3.75 7.31 -13.19
N ARG A 158 -4.27 8.53 -12.97
CA ARG A 158 -4.84 9.35 -14.06
C ARG A 158 -3.77 10.04 -14.89
N GLU A 159 -2.66 10.39 -14.26
CA GLU A 159 -1.56 11.07 -14.93
C GLU A 159 -0.62 10.07 -15.60
N ALA A 160 -0.23 10.37 -16.85
CA ALA A 160 0.81 9.64 -17.55
C ALA A 160 2.18 10.00 -16.96
N GLY A 161 3.04 8.99 -16.77
CA GLY A 161 4.39 9.20 -16.21
C GLY A 161 4.46 9.04 -14.69
N SER A 162 3.42 8.49 -14.06
CA SER A 162 3.48 8.02 -12.68
C SER A 162 4.58 6.96 -12.51
N ASP A 163 5.21 6.92 -11.34
CA ASP A 163 6.25 5.93 -11.00
C ASP A 163 5.69 4.50 -10.88
N PHE A 164 4.38 4.35 -10.87
CA PHE A 164 3.70 3.06 -10.80
C PHE A 164 2.51 2.98 -11.76
N GLN A 165 2.19 1.75 -12.19
CA GLN A 165 1.13 1.45 -13.14
C GLN A 165 -0.21 1.19 -12.47
N ALA A 166 -0.20 0.58 -11.28
CA ALA A 166 -1.41 0.18 -10.59
C ALA A 166 -1.21 0.13 -9.08
N LEU A 167 -2.31 0.36 -8.36
CA LEU A 167 -2.43 0.21 -6.92
C LEU A 167 -3.64 -0.68 -6.63
N CYS A 168 -3.50 -1.62 -5.70
CA CYS A 168 -4.63 -2.42 -5.21
C CYS A 168 -4.74 -2.24 -3.70
N LEU A 169 -5.94 -1.90 -3.22
CA LEU A 169 -6.26 -1.81 -1.80
C LEU A 169 -7.18 -2.97 -1.42
N GLY A 170 -6.77 -3.77 -0.45
CA GLY A 170 -7.49 -4.94 0.05
C GLY A 170 -8.06 -4.70 1.44
N PHE A 171 -9.39 -4.86 1.56
CA PHE A 171 -10.12 -4.62 2.81
C PHE A 171 -10.75 -5.90 3.35
N ILE A 172 -10.73 -6.05 4.68
CA ILE A 172 -11.63 -6.93 5.44
C ILE A 172 -12.48 -6.02 6.30
N ASP A 173 -13.79 -6.06 6.09
CA ASP A 173 -14.73 -5.12 6.67
C ASP A 173 -14.27 -3.67 6.38
N ASP A 174 -14.06 -2.85 7.42
CA ASP A 174 -13.61 -1.45 7.27
C ASP A 174 -12.08 -1.30 7.39
N ARG A 175 -11.35 -2.39 7.61
CA ARG A 175 -9.91 -2.38 7.80
C ARG A 175 -9.16 -2.59 6.49
N LEU A 176 -8.25 -1.68 6.18
CA LEU A 176 -7.25 -1.90 5.13
C LEU A 176 -6.25 -2.94 5.66
N VAL A 177 -6.16 -4.10 5.01
CA VAL A 177 -5.28 -5.20 5.42
C VAL A 177 -4.22 -5.53 4.38
N ARG A 178 -4.35 -5.01 3.16
CA ARG A 178 -3.38 -5.20 2.08
C ARG A 178 -3.28 -3.98 1.19
N LEU A 179 -2.07 -3.67 0.77
CA LEU A 179 -1.77 -2.73 -0.30
C LEU A 179 -0.81 -3.43 -1.26
N GLU A 180 -1.10 -3.38 -2.56
CA GLU A 180 -0.19 -3.86 -3.61
C GLU A 180 0.05 -2.73 -4.61
N LEU A 181 1.31 -2.52 -4.95
CA LEU A 181 1.75 -1.53 -5.92
C LEU A 181 2.49 -2.24 -7.05
N VAL A 182 2.17 -1.92 -8.28
CA VAL A 182 2.86 -2.40 -9.47
C VAL A 182 3.64 -1.23 -10.08
N ASP A 183 4.96 -1.35 -10.17
CA ASP A 183 5.80 -0.33 -10.75
C ASP A 183 5.88 -0.44 -12.29
N ASN A 184 6.63 0.47 -12.92
CA ASN A 184 6.80 0.51 -14.37
C ASN A 184 7.68 -0.61 -14.95
N LEU A 185 8.26 -1.45 -14.09
CA LEU A 185 9.04 -2.64 -14.44
C LEU A 185 8.28 -3.94 -14.15
N ASP A 186 6.97 -3.86 -13.91
CA ASP A 186 6.10 -4.97 -13.53
C ASP A 186 6.50 -5.66 -12.20
N GLN A 187 7.28 -4.99 -11.36
CA GLN A 187 7.57 -5.47 -10.01
C GLN A 187 6.38 -5.17 -9.09
N VAL A 188 6.09 -6.09 -8.20
CA VAL A 188 4.97 -5.95 -7.25
C VAL A 188 5.52 -5.76 -5.85
N THR A 189 5.19 -4.62 -5.23
CA THR A 189 5.36 -4.42 -3.79
C THR A 189 4.05 -4.72 -3.09
N ARG A 190 4.02 -5.79 -2.29
CA ARG A 190 2.88 -6.16 -1.45
C ARG A 190 3.18 -5.80 -0.01
N ILE A 191 2.22 -5.15 0.63
CA ILE A 191 2.25 -4.79 2.04
C ILE A 191 1.01 -5.40 2.69
N ASP A 192 1.21 -6.35 3.58
CA ASP A 192 0.18 -6.95 4.39
C ASP A 192 0.19 -6.30 5.78
N PHE A 193 -0.97 -5.78 6.20
CA PHE A 193 -1.16 -5.15 7.51
C PHE A 193 -1.81 -6.13 8.48
N SER A 194 -1.24 -6.20 9.69
CA SER A 194 -1.76 -6.97 10.82
C SER A 194 -1.93 -6.04 12.03
N GLU A 195 -2.66 -6.51 13.04
CA GLU A 195 -2.93 -5.74 14.26
C GLU A 195 -3.50 -4.34 13.99
N VAL A 196 -4.31 -4.22 12.93
CA VAL A 196 -4.88 -2.93 12.49
C VAL A 196 -5.86 -2.40 13.52
N VAL A 197 -5.56 -1.24 14.09
CA VAL A 197 -6.43 -0.47 14.99
C VAL A 197 -6.83 0.82 14.28
N LEU A 198 -8.14 1.02 14.16
CA LEU A 198 -8.71 2.23 13.58
C LEU A 198 -9.02 3.26 14.67
N ASN A 199 -8.67 4.50 14.40
CA ASN A 199 -8.88 5.65 15.27
C ASN A 199 -8.29 5.51 16.69
N PRO A 200 -7.03 4.96 16.85
CA PRO A 200 -6.35 5.03 18.13
C PRO A 200 -6.02 6.47 18.48
N ASP A 201 -5.88 6.75 19.78
CA ASP A 201 -5.33 8.02 20.25
C ASP A 201 -3.80 8.02 20.03
N LEU A 202 -3.32 8.88 19.10
CA LEU A 202 -1.91 8.99 18.74
C LEU A 202 -1.37 10.37 19.10
N ASP A 203 -0.27 10.38 19.85
CA ASP A 203 0.45 11.61 20.21
C ASP A 203 1.04 12.26 18.94
N ASP A 204 0.89 13.58 18.84
CA ASP A 204 1.48 14.38 17.74
C ASP A 204 3.02 14.30 17.73
N ALA A 205 3.65 14.06 18.86
CA ALA A 205 5.09 13.86 18.98
C ALA A 205 5.58 12.62 18.18
N SER A 206 4.72 11.61 17.96
CA SER A 206 5.04 10.44 17.15
C SER A 206 5.33 10.78 15.68
N PHE A 207 4.86 11.94 15.23
CA PHE A 207 5.00 12.42 13.84
C PHE A 207 6.03 13.54 13.70
N GLN A 208 6.93 13.67 14.66
CA GLN A 208 8.03 14.63 14.62
C GLN A 208 9.35 13.89 14.54
N TYR A 209 10.26 14.40 13.73
CA TYR A 209 11.62 13.89 13.66
C TYR A 209 12.61 15.00 13.98
N VAL A 210 13.47 14.73 14.94
CA VAL A 210 14.59 15.61 15.31
C VAL A 210 15.87 14.83 15.05
N PRO A 211 16.68 15.23 14.04
CA PRO A 211 17.93 14.56 13.76
C PRO A 211 18.86 14.58 14.99
N PRO A 212 19.43 13.45 15.39
CA PRO A 212 20.43 13.41 16.47
C PRO A 212 21.71 14.15 16.05
N GLU A 213 22.54 14.48 17.03
CA GLU A 213 23.85 15.08 16.78
C GLU A 213 24.73 14.14 15.95
N GLY A 214 25.31 14.64 14.87
CA GLY A 214 26.14 13.88 13.94
C GLY A 214 25.41 13.32 12.73
N MET A 215 24.08 13.38 12.70
CA MET A 215 23.29 12.97 11.54
C MET A 215 23.52 13.91 10.35
N ASP A 216 23.86 13.37 9.18
CA ASP A 216 23.93 14.14 7.92
C ASP A 216 22.52 14.40 7.39
N VAL A 217 22.13 15.68 7.30
CA VAL A 217 20.79 16.08 6.85
C VAL A 217 20.87 16.71 5.48
N ILE A 218 20.34 15.99 4.48
CA ILE A 218 20.26 16.42 3.08
C ILE A 218 18.90 17.05 2.82
N ASN A 219 18.88 18.34 2.50
CA ASN A 219 17.66 19.03 2.10
C ASN A 219 17.50 18.99 0.58
N GLN A 220 16.38 18.44 0.10
CA GLN A 220 16.02 18.29 -1.33
C GLN A 220 14.79 19.15 -1.67
N GLY A 221 14.72 20.36 -1.22
CA GLY A 221 13.61 21.25 -1.52
C GLY A 221 14.01 22.70 -1.63
#